data_c5ba8b35dbbad74a2f3a7c5e90598620
#
_entry.id   c5ba8b35dbbad74a2f3a7c5e90598620
#
_cell.length_a   1.000
_cell.length_b   1.000
_cell.length_c   1.000
_cell.angle_alpha   90.00
_cell.angle_beta   90.00
_cell.angle_gamma   90.00
#
_symmetry.space_group_name_H-M   'P 1'
#
loop_
_entity.id
_entity.type
_entity.pdbx_description
1 polymer ?
#
loop_
_entity_poly.entity_id
_entity_poly.type
_entity_poly.pdbx_seq_one_letter_code
_entity_poly.pdbx_strand_id
1 'polypeptide(L)'
;MFPDGIGAMQMAFEQLKEKLDKEGLFAPEHKKPLPAMPKCVGLVTSKTGAALQDILNVTQRRYPIARFLLYSVTVQGNEAAPEIANAITRLDKGGRVDVIIVARGGGSREDLWVFNNESIARAAFASSTPVVSAVGHEIDFSILDFVADLRAPTPSAAAELVMPDMEAELREIRRSYSNICKEIQNRLQLCYNRVRDIEAAPQLAAARSLPLGLLRELSEKADAARAAMHGKMDAAKGRVAHAAMLCGSLSPYSVLARGYSIARKAGSVLKSSADASEGDRVEVQPVSYTHLRAHET
;
A
#
# COMPACT_ATOMS: atom_id res chain seq x y z
N MET A 1 38.17 -28.63 -9.30
CA MET A 1 38.05 -29.12 -7.90
C MET A 1 37.39 -28.01 -7.10
N PHE A 2 36.13 -28.23 -6.73
CA PHE A 2 35.47 -27.33 -5.79
C PHE A 2 35.95 -27.67 -4.37
N PRO A 3 36.09 -26.69 -3.46
CA PRO A 3 36.38 -26.99 -2.05
C PRO A 3 35.27 -27.93 -1.52
N ASP A 4 35.65 -28.94 -0.76
CA ASP A 4 34.77 -30.04 -0.29
C ASP A 4 33.44 -29.58 0.42
N GLY A 5 33.42 -28.34 0.94
CA GLY A 5 32.21 -27.75 1.57
C GLY A 5 31.14 -27.25 0.60
N ILE A 6 31.50 -26.71 -0.56
CA ILE A 6 30.57 -26.11 -1.52
C ILE A 6 29.72 -27.20 -2.21
N GLY A 7 30.35 -28.33 -2.54
CA GLY A 7 29.66 -29.47 -3.16
C GLY A 7 28.62 -30.08 -2.22
N ALA A 8 28.91 -30.21 -0.94
CA ALA A 8 27.97 -30.76 0.05
C ALA A 8 26.77 -29.82 0.27
N MET A 9 27.00 -28.52 0.32
CA MET A 9 25.92 -27.52 0.41
C MET A 9 25.02 -27.56 -0.81
N GLN A 10 25.59 -27.62 -2.03
CA GLN A 10 24.79 -27.70 -3.26
C GLN A 10 23.93 -28.96 -3.30
N MET A 11 24.49 -30.11 -2.91
CA MET A 11 23.71 -31.35 -2.83
C MET A 11 22.58 -31.28 -1.82
N ALA A 12 22.82 -30.69 -0.64
CA ALA A 12 21.79 -30.50 0.37
C ALA A 12 20.66 -29.56 -0.12
N PHE A 13 21.00 -28.52 -0.87
CA PHE A 13 20.03 -27.63 -1.50
C PHE A 13 19.14 -28.39 -2.51
N GLU A 14 19.74 -29.13 -3.42
CA GLU A 14 19.00 -29.88 -4.44
C GLU A 14 18.11 -30.97 -3.81
N GLN A 15 18.61 -31.68 -2.79
CA GLN A 15 17.80 -32.66 -2.06
C GLN A 15 16.61 -32.02 -1.36
N LEU A 16 16.81 -30.88 -0.68
CA LEU A 16 15.74 -30.18 0.00
C LEU A 16 14.73 -29.61 -1.02
N LYS A 17 15.22 -29.04 -2.12
CA LYS A 17 14.38 -28.55 -3.20
C LYS A 17 13.51 -29.67 -3.79
N GLU A 18 14.10 -30.80 -4.13
CA GLU A 18 13.36 -31.95 -4.67
C GLU A 18 12.32 -32.50 -3.67
N LYS A 19 12.66 -32.53 -2.38
CA LYS A 19 11.74 -32.93 -1.31
C LYS A 19 10.52 -32.03 -1.26
N LEU A 20 10.73 -30.72 -1.17
CA LEU A 20 9.66 -29.73 -1.02
C LEU A 20 8.83 -29.58 -2.31
N ASP A 21 9.43 -29.80 -3.47
CA ASP A 21 8.73 -29.83 -4.75
C ASP A 21 7.79 -31.02 -4.84
N LYS A 22 8.24 -32.22 -4.44
CA LYS A 22 7.40 -33.43 -4.35
C LYS A 22 6.24 -33.26 -3.36
N GLU A 23 6.44 -32.49 -2.31
CA GLU A 23 5.38 -32.14 -1.35
C GLU A 23 4.43 -31.05 -1.89
N GLY A 24 4.72 -30.43 -3.05
CA GLY A 24 3.89 -29.44 -3.71
C GLY A 24 4.02 -28.01 -3.17
N LEU A 25 5.04 -27.71 -2.35
CA LEU A 25 5.19 -26.37 -1.73
C LEU A 25 5.48 -25.27 -2.77
N PHE A 26 5.95 -25.63 -3.96
CA PHE A 26 6.27 -24.67 -5.02
C PHE A 26 5.15 -24.46 -6.04
N ALA A 27 4.05 -25.22 -5.90
CA ALA A 27 2.95 -25.18 -6.85
C ALA A 27 2.33 -23.76 -6.94
N PRO A 28 2.14 -23.22 -8.16
CA PRO A 28 1.64 -21.86 -8.35
C PRO A 28 0.21 -21.68 -7.81
N GLU A 29 -0.54 -22.75 -7.64
CA GLU A 29 -1.91 -22.74 -7.10
C GLU A 29 -1.96 -22.31 -5.62
N HIS A 30 -0.87 -22.49 -4.88
CA HIS A 30 -0.78 -22.11 -3.49
C HIS A 30 -0.33 -20.64 -3.30
N LYS A 31 0.16 -19.99 -4.37
CA LYS A 31 0.65 -18.62 -4.29
C LYS A 31 -0.49 -17.64 -4.19
N LYS A 32 -0.44 -16.83 -3.16
CA LYS A 32 -1.45 -15.81 -2.84
C LYS A 32 -1.19 -14.53 -3.62
N PRO A 33 -2.24 -13.88 -4.16
CA PRO A 33 -2.10 -12.58 -4.77
C PRO A 33 -1.71 -11.53 -3.73
N LEU A 34 -0.85 -10.59 -4.14
CA LEU A 34 -0.53 -9.44 -3.31
C LEU A 34 -1.70 -8.47 -3.23
N PRO A 35 -1.93 -7.82 -2.07
CA PRO A 35 -2.91 -6.76 -1.95
C PRO A 35 -2.51 -5.55 -2.80
N ALA A 36 -3.46 -4.99 -3.56
CA ALA A 36 -3.19 -3.82 -4.42
C ALA A 36 -2.79 -2.57 -3.62
N MET A 37 -3.30 -2.41 -2.41
CA MET A 37 -3.03 -1.27 -1.52
C MET A 37 -2.81 -1.76 -0.07
N PRO A 38 -1.62 -2.27 0.26
CA PRO A 38 -1.34 -2.76 1.60
C PRO A 38 -1.31 -1.60 2.60
N LYS A 39 -2.03 -1.73 3.70
CA LYS A 39 -2.07 -0.73 4.79
C LYS A 39 -0.94 -0.95 5.79
N CYS A 40 -0.61 -2.20 6.03
CA CYS A 40 0.44 -2.58 6.97
C CYS A 40 1.30 -3.70 6.39
N VAL A 41 2.61 -3.48 6.35
CA VAL A 41 3.59 -4.42 5.83
C VAL A 41 4.45 -4.95 6.96
N GLY A 42 4.48 -6.27 7.09
CA GLY A 42 5.41 -6.95 7.99
C GLY A 42 6.80 -7.02 7.36
N LEU A 43 7.81 -6.60 8.11
CA LEU A 43 9.20 -6.70 7.67
C LEU A 43 9.95 -7.70 8.55
N VAL A 44 10.52 -8.72 7.94
CA VAL A 44 11.41 -9.69 8.58
C VAL A 44 12.81 -9.44 8.07
N THR A 45 13.58 -8.67 8.83
CA THR A 45 14.97 -8.28 8.49
C THR A 45 15.71 -7.79 9.73
N SER A 46 17.00 -7.52 9.59
CA SER A 46 17.79 -6.94 10.70
C SER A 46 17.45 -5.45 10.90
N LYS A 47 17.42 -5.01 12.16
CA LYS A 47 17.12 -3.62 12.54
C LYS A 47 18.13 -2.60 11.97
N THR A 48 19.39 -3.00 11.83
CA THR A 48 20.50 -2.15 11.38
C THR A 48 20.90 -2.41 9.94
N GLY A 49 20.20 -3.30 9.23
CA GLY A 49 20.55 -3.73 7.88
C GLY A 49 20.20 -2.69 6.81
N ALA A 50 21.03 -2.65 5.75
CA ALA A 50 20.77 -1.82 4.57
C ALA A 50 19.40 -2.13 3.94
N ALA A 51 18.99 -3.40 3.93
CA ALA A 51 17.71 -3.83 3.39
C ALA A 51 16.50 -3.09 3.99
N LEU A 52 16.51 -2.84 5.30
CA LEU A 52 15.46 -2.06 5.96
C LEU A 52 15.43 -0.62 5.43
N GLN A 53 16.59 0.01 5.33
CA GLN A 53 16.69 1.39 4.84
C GLN A 53 16.26 1.49 3.37
N ASP A 54 16.65 0.52 2.54
CA ASP A 54 16.26 0.46 1.13
C ASP A 54 14.75 0.37 0.97
N ILE A 55 14.09 -0.52 1.72
CA ILE A 55 12.62 -0.64 1.71
C ILE A 55 11.97 0.66 2.16
N LEU A 56 12.42 1.24 3.26
CA LEU A 56 11.85 2.48 3.82
C LEU A 56 12.02 3.65 2.85
N ASN A 57 13.19 3.81 2.24
CA ASN A 57 13.48 4.89 1.28
C ASN A 57 12.58 4.80 0.04
N VAL A 58 12.39 3.61 -0.52
CA VAL A 58 11.50 3.39 -1.67
C VAL A 58 10.06 3.69 -1.27
N THR A 59 9.61 3.17 -0.13
CA THR A 59 8.24 3.32 0.31
C THR A 59 7.90 4.76 0.65
N GLN A 60 8.80 5.46 1.34
CA GLN A 60 8.57 6.84 1.73
C GLN A 60 8.32 7.74 0.52
N ARG A 61 9.00 7.46 -0.60
CA ARG A 61 8.80 8.17 -1.86
C ARG A 61 7.55 7.72 -2.60
N ARG A 62 7.27 6.41 -2.62
CA ARG A 62 6.29 5.79 -3.51
C ARG A 62 4.90 5.64 -2.87
N TYR A 63 4.87 5.28 -1.58
CA TYR A 63 3.65 4.98 -0.83
C TYR A 63 3.76 5.36 0.65
N PRO A 64 3.82 6.65 0.99
CA PRO A 64 4.15 7.15 2.32
C PRO A 64 3.10 6.84 3.40
N ILE A 65 1.92 6.36 3.02
CA ILE A 65 0.83 6.02 3.95
C ILE A 65 0.93 4.60 4.52
N ALA A 66 1.83 3.76 3.99
CA ALA A 66 2.04 2.41 4.50
C ALA A 66 2.58 2.43 5.93
N ARG A 67 2.07 1.52 6.75
CA ARG A 67 2.61 1.24 8.08
C ARG A 67 3.53 0.04 7.99
N PHE A 68 4.57 0.04 8.81
CA PHE A 68 5.50 -1.08 8.88
C PHE A 68 5.48 -1.69 10.26
N LEU A 69 5.46 -3.01 10.31
CA LEU A 69 5.67 -3.78 11.51
C LEU A 69 6.98 -4.57 11.36
N LEU A 70 8.05 -4.05 11.92
CA LEU A 70 9.35 -4.69 11.89
C LEU A 70 9.42 -5.80 12.94
N TYR A 71 9.71 -7.00 12.47
CA TYR A 71 10.19 -8.09 13.31
C TYR A 71 11.69 -8.23 13.08
N SER A 72 12.48 -7.70 14.02
CA SER A 72 13.93 -7.71 13.91
C SER A 72 14.46 -9.11 14.18
N VAL A 73 15.18 -9.66 13.21
CA VAL A 73 15.81 -10.99 13.28
C VAL A 73 17.27 -10.90 12.87
N THR A 74 18.06 -11.86 13.31
CA THR A 74 19.35 -12.12 12.67
C THR A 74 19.11 -12.73 11.29
N VAL A 75 19.83 -12.23 10.28
CA VAL A 75 19.69 -12.68 8.87
C VAL A 75 20.90 -13.48 8.39
N GLN A 76 21.78 -13.86 9.32
CA GLN A 76 22.99 -14.66 9.07
C GLN A 76 23.32 -15.50 10.30
N GLY A 77 24.01 -16.63 10.09
CA GLY A 77 24.38 -17.56 11.17
C GLY A 77 23.34 -18.63 11.44
N ASN A 78 23.69 -19.63 12.24
CA ASN A 78 22.89 -20.84 12.43
C ASN A 78 21.58 -20.62 13.20
N GLU A 79 21.52 -19.60 14.04
CA GLU A 79 20.32 -19.26 14.84
C GLU A 79 19.27 -18.45 14.03
N ALA A 80 19.64 -17.96 12.86
CA ALA A 80 18.76 -17.08 12.09
C ALA A 80 17.53 -17.82 11.51
N ALA A 81 17.67 -19.07 11.10
CA ALA A 81 16.57 -19.81 10.47
C ALA A 81 15.32 -19.96 11.39
N PRO A 82 15.45 -20.42 12.65
CA PRO A 82 14.31 -20.49 13.57
C PRO A 82 13.74 -19.11 13.92
N GLU A 83 14.58 -18.06 14.02
CA GLU A 83 14.10 -16.69 14.25
C GLU A 83 13.23 -16.18 13.09
N ILE A 84 13.68 -16.37 11.85
CA ILE A 84 12.94 -15.95 10.64
C ILE A 84 11.62 -16.71 10.53
N ALA A 85 11.62 -18.04 10.72
CA ALA A 85 10.41 -18.85 10.67
C ALA A 85 9.39 -18.44 11.75
N ASN A 86 9.87 -18.16 12.96
CA ASN A 86 9.03 -17.67 14.06
C ASN A 86 8.50 -16.25 13.76
N ALA A 87 9.32 -15.37 13.16
CA ALA A 87 8.93 -14.03 12.78
C ALA A 87 7.77 -14.05 11.76
N ILE A 88 7.88 -14.87 10.70
CA ILE A 88 6.81 -15.06 9.71
C ILE A 88 5.54 -15.54 10.42
N THR A 89 5.63 -16.59 11.22
CA THR A 89 4.50 -17.17 11.93
C THR A 89 3.82 -16.16 12.88
N ARG A 90 4.61 -15.34 13.58
CA ARG A 90 4.06 -14.35 14.53
C ARG A 90 3.41 -13.17 13.81
N LEU A 91 3.97 -12.71 12.70
CA LEU A 91 3.37 -11.67 11.88
C LEU A 91 2.04 -12.12 11.29
N ASP A 92 2.00 -13.34 10.76
CA ASP A 92 0.78 -13.95 10.22
C ASP A 92 -0.31 -14.11 11.29
N LYS A 93 0.00 -14.80 12.40
CA LYS A 93 -0.96 -14.99 13.50
C LYS A 93 -1.43 -13.69 14.14
N GLY A 94 -0.62 -12.64 14.05
CA GLY A 94 -0.97 -11.31 14.55
C GLY A 94 -2.12 -10.64 13.81
N GLY A 95 -2.40 -11.04 12.57
CA GLY A 95 -3.51 -10.55 11.72
C GLY A 95 -3.49 -9.03 11.46
N ARG A 96 -2.34 -8.38 11.66
CA ARG A 96 -2.19 -6.92 11.54
C ARG A 96 -1.45 -6.48 10.28
N VAL A 97 -0.92 -7.43 9.53
CA VAL A 97 -0.14 -7.17 8.30
C VAL A 97 -0.86 -7.74 7.10
N ASP A 98 -0.83 -7.01 6.01
CA ASP A 98 -1.46 -7.37 4.74
C ASP A 98 -0.51 -8.15 3.83
N VAL A 99 0.80 -8.00 4.05
CA VAL A 99 1.88 -8.69 3.33
C VAL A 99 3.12 -8.75 4.20
N ILE A 100 3.92 -9.80 4.06
CA ILE A 100 5.18 -9.99 4.79
C ILE A 100 6.33 -9.94 3.78
N ILE A 101 7.32 -9.09 4.00
CA ILE A 101 8.56 -9.04 3.21
C ILE A 101 9.68 -9.63 4.08
N VAL A 102 10.28 -10.70 3.59
CA VAL A 102 11.51 -11.26 4.17
C VAL A 102 12.67 -10.73 3.36
N ALA A 103 13.49 -9.88 3.96
CA ALA A 103 14.54 -9.17 3.26
C ALA A 103 15.90 -9.34 3.92
N ARG A 104 16.92 -9.41 3.06
CA ARG A 104 18.31 -9.36 3.46
C ARG A 104 19.06 -8.34 2.61
N GLY A 105 19.97 -7.60 3.24
CA GLY A 105 20.92 -6.73 2.56
C GLY A 105 22.03 -7.52 1.85
N GLY A 106 22.92 -6.83 1.16
CA GLY A 106 24.09 -7.43 0.53
C GLY A 106 24.96 -8.19 1.55
N GLY A 107 25.64 -9.21 1.08
CA GLY A 107 26.54 -10.07 1.87
C GLY A 107 27.02 -11.25 1.03
N SER A 108 27.79 -12.16 1.64
CA SER A 108 28.33 -13.33 0.95
C SER A 108 27.25 -14.35 0.55
N ARG A 109 27.57 -15.23 -0.40
CA ARG A 109 26.68 -16.36 -0.78
C ARG A 109 26.42 -17.31 0.39
N GLU A 110 27.39 -17.45 1.28
CA GLU A 110 27.28 -18.28 2.48
C GLU A 110 26.20 -17.77 3.42
N ASP A 111 26.02 -16.46 3.53
CA ASP A 111 24.95 -15.86 4.35
C ASP A 111 23.55 -16.08 3.78
N LEU A 112 23.42 -16.32 2.46
CA LEU A 112 22.14 -16.66 1.83
C LEU A 112 21.69 -18.06 2.20
N TRP A 113 22.60 -18.91 2.66
CA TRP A 113 22.31 -20.30 2.96
C TRP A 113 21.24 -20.49 4.04
N VAL A 114 21.12 -19.55 4.94
CA VAL A 114 20.08 -19.54 5.99
C VAL A 114 18.68 -19.69 5.40
N PHE A 115 18.41 -19.08 4.24
CA PHE A 115 17.10 -19.09 3.59
C PHE A 115 16.82 -20.38 2.82
N ASN A 116 17.78 -21.32 2.80
CA ASN A 116 17.62 -22.69 2.31
C ASN A 116 17.19 -23.66 3.44
N ASN A 117 16.59 -23.15 4.50
CA ASN A 117 16.15 -23.96 5.63
C ASN A 117 14.67 -24.37 5.49
N GLU A 118 14.39 -25.64 5.73
CA GLU A 118 13.04 -26.21 5.64
C GLU A 118 12.04 -25.52 6.58
N SER A 119 12.47 -25.08 7.76
CA SER A 119 11.59 -24.40 8.73
C SER A 119 11.06 -23.07 8.19
N ILE A 120 11.89 -22.30 7.46
CA ILE A 120 11.49 -21.04 6.84
C ILE A 120 10.51 -21.32 5.70
N ALA A 121 10.82 -22.30 4.84
CA ALA A 121 9.95 -22.70 3.74
C ALA A 121 8.55 -23.09 4.24
N ARG A 122 8.49 -23.94 5.26
CA ARG A 122 7.21 -24.36 5.85
C ARG A 122 6.45 -23.23 6.53
N ALA A 123 7.15 -22.32 7.21
CA ALA A 123 6.53 -21.14 7.79
C ALA A 123 5.94 -20.20 6.72
N ALA A 124 6.65 -19.98 5.62
CA ALA A 124 6.15 -19.17 4.50
C ALA A 124 4.95 -19.82 3.82
N PHE A 125 5.00 -21.15 3.59
CA PHE A 125 3.89 -21.90 3.00
C PHE A 125 2.64 -21.89 3.87
N ALA A 126 2.79 -22.09 5.18
CA ALA A 126 1.69 -22.12 6.13
C ALA A 126 1.08 -20.75 6.44
N SER A 127 1.76 -19.68 6.06
CA SER A 127 1.25 -18.32 6.27
C SER A 127 -0.02 -18.08 5.47
N SER A 128 -1.05 -17.50 6.07
CA SER A 128 -2.25 -17.01 5.38
C SER A 128 -2.00 -15.65 4.72
N THR A 129 -1.07 -14.87 5.27
CA THR A 129 -0.62 -13.60 4.73
C THR A 129 0.38 -13.82 3.59
N PRO A 130 0.28 -13.13 2.45
CA PRO A 130 1.24 -13.23 1.37
C PRO A 130 2.67 -12.92 1.82
N VAL A 131 3.61 -13.76 1.41
CA VAL A 131 5.04 -13.64 1.74
C VAL A 131 5.83 -13.29 0.48
N VAL A 132 6.63 -12.23 0.57
CA VAL A 132 7.54 -11.78 -0.48
C VAL A 132 8.97 -12.06 -0.05
N SER A 133 9.71 -12.80 -0.87
CA SER A 133 11.14 -13.00 -0.68
C SER A 133 11.94 -11.91 -1.38
N ALA A 134 12.84 -11.27 -0.65
CA ALA A 134 13.78 -10.24 -1.12
C ALA A 134 15.18 -10.52 -0.60
N VAL A 135 15.63 -11.75 -0.77
CA VAL A 135 16.84 -12.29 -0.13
C VAL A 135 17.98 -12.45 -1.12
N GLY A 136 17.70 -12.97 -2.33
CA GLY A 136 18.68 -13.30 -3.34
C GLY A 136 18.79 -12.27 -4.45
N HIS A 137 19.96 -12.20 -5.10
CA HIS A 137 20.13 -11.46 -6.36
C HIS A 137 19.59 -12.26 -7.54
N GLU A 138 19.59 -11.69 -8.74
CA GLU A 138 19.01 -12.29 -9.95
C GLU A 138 19.45 -13.74 -10.21
N ILE A 139 20.70 -14.08 -9.86
CA ILE A 139 21.33 -15.36 -10.16
C ILE A 139 21.22 -16.37 -9.00
N ASP A 140 21.10 -15.90 -7.76
CA ASP A 140 21.12 -16.75 -6.58
C ASP A 140 19.70 -16.98 -6.05
N PHE A 141 19.20 -18.20 -6.22
CA PHE A 141 17.89 -18.60 -5.71
C PHE A 141 18.01 -19.31 -4.37
N SER A 142 17.18 -18.94 -3.42
CA SER A 142 17.00 -19.66 -2.17
C SER A 142 15.73 -20.53 -2.20
N ILE A 143 15.62 -21.48 -1.28
CA ILE A 143 14.39 -22.29 -1.12
C ILE A 143 13.20 -21.38 -0.79
N LEU A 144 13.41 -20.32 -0.02
CA LEU A 144 12.34 -19.35 0.27
C LEU A 144 11.82 -18.69 -1.01
N ASP A 145 12.66 -18.43 -2.01
CA ASP A 145 12.23 -17.80 -3.28
C ASP A 145 11.25 -18.67 -4.07
N PHE A 146 11.38 -20.00 -3.95
CA PHE A 146 10.44 -20.92 -4.62
C PHE A 146 9.10 -21.00 -3.89
N VAL A 147 9.11 -20.95 -2.57
CA VAL A 147 7.91 -21.07 -1.73
C VAL A 147 7.16 -19.77 -1.61
N ALA A 148 7.85 -18.64 -1.57
CA ALA A 148 7.24 -17.32 -1.44
C ALA A 148 6.20 -17.04 -2.54
N ASP A 149 5.19 -16.27 -2.21
CA ASP A 149 4.13 -15.87 -3.14
C ASP A 149 4.68 -14.98 -4.27
N LEU A 150 5.65 -14.13 -3.94
CA LEU A 150 6.41 -13.34 -4.91
C LEU A 150 7.89 -13.32 -4.55
N ARG A 151 8.73 -13.34 -5.57
CA ARG A 151 10.18 -13.13 -5.46
C ARG A 151 10.56 -11.75 -5.98
N ALA A 152 11.39 -11.06 -5.25
CA ALA A 152 12.04 -9.83 -5.69
C ALA A 152 13.58 -9.98 -5.64
N PRO A 153 14.31 -9.47 -6.63
CA PRO A 153 15.77 -9.62 -6.70
C PRO A 153 16.52 -8.76 -5.67
N THR A 154 15.86 -7.76 -5.09
CA THR A 154 16.41 -6.85 -4.07
C THR A 154 15.35 -6.38 -3.10
N PRO A 155 15.73 -5.92 -1.90
CA PRO A 155 14.80 -5.28 -0.96
C PRO A 155 14.07 -4.08 -1.55
N SER A 156 14.77 -3.25 -2.34
CA SER A 156 14.16 -2.11 -3.05
C SER A 156 13.13 -2.56 -4.07
N ALA A 157 13.43 -3.59 -4.87
CA ALA A 157 12.49 -4.16 -5.83
C ALA A 157 11.27 -4.77 -5.14
N ALA A 158 11.44 -5.41 -3.97
CA ALA A 158 10.31 -5.90 -3.18
C ALA A 158 9.39 -4.76 -2.74
N ALA A 159 9.96 -3.66 -2.29
CA ALA A 159 9.19 -2.48 -1.94
C ALA A 159 8.43 -1.92 -3.14
N GLU A 160 9.04 -1.88 -4.34
CA GLU A 160 8.40 -1.41 -5.57
C GLU A 160 7.25 -2.34 -6.04
N LEU A 161 7.42 -3.64 -5.89
CA LEU A 161 6.40 -4.63 -6.28
C LEU A 161 5.21 -4.66 -5.31
N VAL A 162 5.47 -4.45 -4.02
CA VAL A 162 4.44 -4.48 -2.97
C VAL A 162 3.72 -3.14 -2.86
N MET A 163 4.43 -2.02 -3.10
CA MET A 163 3.88 -0.67 -2.91
C MET A 163 3.40 -0.07 -4.22
N PRO A 164 2.12 0.33 -4.31
CA PRO A 164 1.63 1.05 -5.47
C PRO A 164 2.32 2.42 -5.61
N ASP A 165 2.35 2.94 -6.82
CA ASP A 165 2.80 4.31 -7.08
C ASP A 165 1.64 5.28 -6.81
N MET A 166 1.64 5.88 -5.62
CA MET A 166 0.60 6.81 -5.19
C MET A 166 0.45 8.02 -6.13
N GLU A 167 1.55 8.49 -6.71
CA GLU A 167 1.47 9.60 -7.67
C GLU A 167 0.81 9.17 -8.98
N ALA A 168 1.12 7.95 -9.45
CA ALA A 168 0.48 7.39 -10.63
C ALA A 168 -1.03 7.21 -10.41
N GLU A 169 -1.41 6.64 -9.28
CA GLU A 169 -2.81 6.47 -8.88
C GLU A 169 -3.55 7.80 -8.79
N LEU A 170 -2.93 8.81 -8.15
CA LEU A 170 -3.51 10.15 -8.08
C LEU A 170 -3.62 10.82 -9.46
N ARG A 171 -2.66 10.60 -10.36
CA ARG A 171 -2.74 11.10 -11.76
C ARG A 171 -3.91 10.46 -12.50
N GLU A 172 -4.12 9.16 -12.31
CA GLU A 172 -5.22 8.44 -12.95
C GLU A 172 -6.58 8.88 -12.43
N ILE A 173 -6.71 9.05 -11.11
CA ILE A 173 -7.93 9.61 -10.50
C ILE A 173 -8.22 11.01 -11.06
N ARG A 174 -7.21 11.89 -11.13
CA ARG A 174 -7.37 13.24 -11.68
C ARG A 174 -7.77 13.20 -13.16
N ARG A 175 -7.20 12.30 -13.93
CA ARG A 175 -7.55 12.09 -15.35
C ARG A 175 -9.00 11.63 -15.49
N SER A 176 -9.39 10.64 -14.72
CA SER A 176 -10.76 10.12 -14.70
C SER A 176 -11.76 11.21 -14.29
N TYR A 177 -11.46 11.98 -13.25
CA TYR A 177 -12.27 13.13 -12.85
C TYR A 177 -12.40 14.16 -13.97
N SER A 178 -11.28 14.53 -14.63
CA SER A 178 -11.32 15.47 -15.76
C SER A 178 -12.18 14.95 -16.92
N ASN A 179 -12.08 13.66 -17.24
CA ASN A 179 -12.89 13.03 -18.28
C ASN A 179 -14.39 13.05 -17.94
N ILE A 180 -14.75 12.74 -16.69
CA ILE A 180 -16.14 12.83 -16.21
C ILE A 180 -16.67 14.25 -16.33
N CYS A 181 -15.89 15.25 -15.92
CA CYS A 181 -16.28 16.65 -16.03
C CYS A 181 -16.50 17.06 -17.49
N LYS A 182 -15.61 16.66 -18.41
CA LYS A 182 -15.75 16.92 -19.85
C LYS A 182 -17.01 16.25 -20.43
N GLU A 183 -17.25 15.01 -20.09
CA GLU A 183 -18.43 14.28 -20.57
C GLU A 183 -19.74 14.93 -20.07
N ILE A 184 -19.78 15.35 -18.80
CA ILE A 184 -20.93 16.10 -18.26
C ILE A 184 -21.12 17.43 -19.01
N GLN A 185 -20.02 18.17 -19.26
CA GLN A 185 -20.08 19.42 -20.01
C GLN A 185 -20.60 19.21 -21.43
N ASN A 186 -20.11 18.17 -22.12
CA ASN A 186 -20.55 17.82 -23.47
C ASN A 186 -22.05 17.47 -23.48
N ARG A 187 -22.51 16.66 -22.52
CA ARG A 187 -23.93 16.32 -22.41
C ARG A 187 -24.81 17.53 -22.11
N LEU A 188 -24.36 18.41 -21.24
CA LEU A 188 -25.04 19.67 -20.97
C LEU A 188 -25.13 20.55 -22.21
N GLN A 189 -24.02 20.66 -22.97
CA GLN A 189 -24.00 21.42 -24.22
C GLN A 189 -24.93 20.84 -25.27
N LEU A 190 -24.97 19.51 -25.39
CA LEU A 190 -25.90 18.83 -26.29
C LEU A 190 -27.36 19.07 -25.87
N CYS A 191 -27.66 18.98 -24.59
CA CYS A 191 -29.02 19.30 -24.08
C CYS A 191 -29.37 20.77 -24.31
N TYR A 192 -28.45 21.69 -24.07
CA TYR A 192 -28.63 23.11 -24.31
C TYR A 192 -28.88 23.41 -25.82
N ASN A 193 -28.08 22.83 -26.71
CA ASN A 193 -28.27 22.93 -28.13
C ASN A 193 -29.65 22.38 -28.57
N ARG A 194 -30.04 21.22 -28.04
CA ARG A 194 -31.38 20.64 -28.31
C ARG A 194 -32.51 21.58 -27.89
N VAL A 195 -32.42 22.14 -26.68
CA VAL A 195 -33.42 23.12 -26.22
C VAL A 195 -33.48 24.33 -27.13
N ARG A 196 -32.31 24.86 -27.49
CA ARG A 196 -32.19 26.00 -28.40
C ARG A 196 -32.74 25.68 -29.80
N ASP A 197 -32.49 24.49 -30.31
CA ASP A 197 -32.97 24.06 -31.65
C ASP A 197 -34.49 23.87 -31.62
N ILE A 198 -35.06 23.39 -30.50
CA ILE A 198 -36.48 23.30 -30.27
C ILE A 198 -37.10 24.73 -30.19
N GLU A 199 -36.48 25.65 -29.47
CA GLU A 199 -36.91 27.05 -29.36
C GLU A 199 -36.85 27.80 -30.74
N ALA A 200 -35.83 27.45 -31.56
CA ALA A 200 -35.64 28.03 -32.90
C ALA A 200 -36.49 27.37 -34.00
N ALA A 201 -37.11 26.21 -33.71
CA ALA A 201 -37.92 25.48 -34.70
C ALA A 201 -39.13 26.30 -35.20
N PRO A 202 -39.33 26.44 -36.53
CA PRO A 202 -40.43 27.20 -37.07
C PRO A 202 -41.79 26.71 -36.63
N GLN A 203 -41.89 25.45 -36.22
CA GLN A 203 -43.11 24.83 -35.66
C GLN A 203 -43.49 25.41 -34.30
N LEU A 204 -42.55 25.93 -33.52
CA LEU A 204 -42.81 26.65 -32.27
C LEU A 204 -43.32 28.07 -32.53
N ALA A 205 -42.92 28.71 -33.66
CA ALA A 205 -43.52 29.97 -34.09
C ALA A 205 -45.00 29.78 -34.47
N ALA A 206 -45.34 28.64 -35.06
CA ALA A 206 -46.74 28.26 -35.35
C ALA A 206 -47.48 27.83 -34.06
N ALA A 207 -46.80 27.28 -33.05
CA ALA A 207 -47.34 26.90 -31.76
C ALA A 207 -47.61 28.09 -30.80
N ARG A 208 -47.20 29.33 -31.20
CA ARG A 208 -47.63 30.55 -30.48
C ARG A 208 -49.15 30.75 -30.45
N SER A 209 -49.92 30.00 -31.26
CA SER A 209 -51.35 29.91 -31.19
C SER A 209 -51.91 28.81 -30.25
N LEU A 210 -51.00 27.99 -29.69
CA LEU A 210 -51.40 27.01 -28.68
C LEU A 210 -51.76 27.71 -27.34
N PRO A 211 -52.76 27.22 -26.61
CA PRO A 211 -53.20 27.84 -25.36
C PRO A 211 -52.02 28.07 -24.43
N LEU A 212 -51.95 29.25 -23.84
CA LEU A 212 -50.92 29.67 -22.86
C LEU A 212 -50.63 28.64 -21.77
N GLY A 213 -51.58 27.75 -21.48
CA GLY A 213 -51.44 26.63 -20.52
C GLY A 213 -50.39 25.58 -20.91
N LEU A 214 -50.29 25.25 -22.22
CA LEU A 214 -49.30 24.28 -22.72
C LEU A 214 -47.85 24.82 -22.66
N LEU A 215 -47.68 26.10 -22.94
CA LEU A 215 -46.38 26.80 -22.83
C LEU A 215 -45.93 26.87 -21.37
N ARG A 216 -46.90 27.10 -20.46
CA ARG A 216 -46.61 27.11 -19.02
C ARG A 216 -46.17 25.72 -18.53
N GLU A 217 -46.90 24.67 -18.93
CA GLU A 217 -46.57 23.29 -18.57
C GLU A 217 -45.18 22.85 -19.09
N LEU A 218 -44.82 23.27 -20.31
CA LEU A 218 -43.50 23.03 -20.91
C LEU A 218 -42.39 23.77 -20.15
N SER A 219 -42.64 25.03 -19.78
CA SER A 219 -41.74 25.82 -18.95
C SER A 219 -41.53 25.20 -17.58
N GLU A 220 -42.61 24.79 -16.91
CA GLU A 220 -42.57 24.14 -15.60
C GLU A 220 -41.80 22.80 -15.66
N LYS A 221 -41.98 22.00 -16.72
CA LYS A 221 -41.24 20.76 -16.93
C LYS A 221 -39.75 21.03 -17.24
N ALA A 222 -39.44 22.05 -18.01
CA ALA A 222 -38.05 22.44 -18.28
C ALA A 222 -37.37 22.95 -17.02
N ASP A 223 -38.02 23.74 -16.20
CA ASP A 223 -37.51 24.24 -14.94
C ASP A 223 -37.33 23.10 -13.90
N ALA A 224 -38.27 22.17 -13.83
CA ALA A 224 -38.18 20.99 -13.01
C ALA A 224 -37.02 20.09 -13.44
N ALA A 225 -36.78 19.91 -14.76
CA ALA A 225 -35.66 19.17 -15.29
C ALA A 225 -34.30 19.84 -14.97
N ARG A 226 -34.25 21.17 -15.09
CA ARG A 226 -33.05 21.95 -14.68
C ARG A 226 -32.78 21.82 -13.18
N ALA A 227 -33.80 21.96 -12.35
CA ALA A 227 -33.69 21.83 -10.91
C ALA A 227 -33.21 20.41 -10.51
N ALA A 228 -33.79 19.38 -11.12
CA ALA A 228 -33.37 17.99 -10.90
C ALA A 228 -31.91 17.73 -11.32
N MET A 229 -31.48 18.35 -12.43
CA MET A 229 -30.09 18.25 -12.90
C MET A 229 -29.14 18.94 -11.92
N HIS A 230 -29.49 20.18 -11.49
CA HIS A 230 -28.69 20.90 -10.48
C HIS A 230 -28.63 20.13 -9.17
N GLY A 231 -29.74 19.61 -8.68
CA GLY A 231 -29.79 18.80 -7.47
C GLY A 231 -28.89 17.55 -7.54
N LYS A 232 -28.88 16.84 -8.68
CA LYS A 232 -27.99 15.70 -8.91
C LYS A 232 -26.52 16.11 -8.93
N MET A 233 -26.22 17.25 -9.54
CA MET A 233 -24.86 17.78 -9.63
C MET A 233 -24.34 18.23 -8.28
N ASP A 234 -25.16 18.90 -7.48
CA ASP A 234 -24.79 19.34 -6.14
C ASP A 234 -24.63 18.15 -5.17
N ALA A 235 -25.50 17.16 -5.29
CA ALA A 235 -25.36 15.91 -4.55
C ALA A 235 -24.06 15.15 -4.92
N ALA A 236 -23.69 15.15 -6.22
CA ALA A 236 -22.43 14.55 -6.66
C ALA A 236 -21.22 15.34 -6.15
N LYS A 237 -21.25 16.66 -6.24
CA LYS A 237 -20.23 17.54 -5.65
C LYS A 237 -20.11 17.35 -4.14
N GLY A 238 -21.25 17.26 -3.43
CA GLY A 238 -21.29 17.02 -1.99
C GLY A 238 -20.65 15.68 -1.60
N ARG A 239 -20.92 14.62 -2.36
CA ARG A 239 -20.27 13.31 -2.13
C ARG A 239 -18.77 13.37 -2.34
N VAL A 240 -18.31 14.05 -3.38
CA VAL A 240 -16.86 14.22 -3.63
C VAL A 240 -16.22 15.06 -2.52
N ALA A 241 -16.84 16.15 -2.13
CA ALA A 241 -16.35 17.00 -1.04
C ALA A 241 -16.30 16.24 0.30
N HIS A 242 -17.36 15.46 0.59
CA HIS A 242 -17.39 14.61 1.79
C HIS A 242 -16.30 13.55 1.78
N ALA A 243 -16.11 12.87 0.66
CA ALA A 243 -15.03 11.89 0.49
C ALA A 243 -13.63 12.54 0.65
N ALA A 244 -13.43 13.72 0.06
CA ALA A 244 -12.19 14.47 0.21
C ALA A 244 -11.95 14.89 1.66
N MET A 245 -13.00 15.32 2.38
CA MET A 245 -12.93 15.68 3.80
C MET A 245 -12.62 14.46 4.67
N LEU A 246 -13.24 13.30 4.40
CA LEU A 246 -12.93 12.03 5.07
C LEU A 246 -11.47 11.60 4.82
N CYS A 247 -11.01 11.67 3.58
CA CYS A 247 -9.61 11.40 3.27
C CYS A 247 -8.65 12.35 4.00
N GLY A 248 -8.99 13.64 4.07
CA GLY A 248 -8.22 14.63 4.82
C GLY A 248 -8.23 14.40 6.33
N SER A 249 -9.39 14.01 6.90
CA SER A 249 -9.53 13.76 8.34
C SER A 249 -8.84 12.46 8.79
N LEU A 250 -8.75 11.48 7.89
CA LEU A 250 -8.04 10.20 8.14
C LEU A 250 -6.51 10.34 7.96
N SER A 251 -6.04 11.46 7.45
CA SER A 251 -4.61 11.69 7.28
C SER A 251 -3.94 11.98 8.64
N PRO A 252 -2.97 11.16 9.06
CA PRO A 252 -2.20 11.43 10.29
C PRO A 252 -1.51 12.80 10.27
N TYR A 253 -1.17 13.28 9.07
CA TYR A 253 -0.53 14.58 8.88
C TYR A 253 -1.45 15.76 9.22
N SER A 254 -2.78 15.60 9.09
CA SER A 254 -3.72 16.67 9.46
C SER A 254 -3.75 16.94 10.98
N VAL A 255 -3.50 15.91 11.77
CA VAL A 255 -3.40 16.04 13.25
C VAL A 255 -2.09 16.71 13.63
N LEU A 256 -1.00 16.29 12.99
CA LEU A 256 0.33 16.89 13.21
C LEU A 256 0.37 18.36 12.74
N ALA A 257 -0.29 18.69 11.60
CA ALA A 257 -0.35 20.06 11.08
C ALA A 257 -1.08 21.05 11.99
N ARG A 258 -1.92 20.56 12.92
CA ARG A 258 -2.57 21.38 13.96
C ARG A 258 -1.67 21.70 15.15
N GLY A 259 -0.38 21.35 15.07
CA GLY A 259 0.60 21.59 16.13
C GLY A 259 0.75 20.43 17.11
N TYR A 260 0.08 19.30 16.87
CA TYR A 260 0.31 18.09 17.65
C TYR A 260 1.61 17.42 17.22
N SER A 261 2.27 16.78 18.16
CA SER A 261 3.47 15.99 17.92
C SER A 261 3.28 14.60 18.52
N ILE A 262 3.94 13.61 17.94
CA ILE A 262 3.96 12.26 18.50
C ILE A 262 5.13 12.17 19.47
N ALA A 263 4.83 11.96 20.76
CA ALA A 263 5.83 11.71 21.77
C ALA A 263 6.07 10.19 21.91
N ARG A 264 7.33 9.79 21.92
CA ARG A 264 7.75 8.39 22.09
C ARG A 264 8.76 8.27 23.22
N LYS A 265 8.65 7.18 23.99
CA LYS A 265 9.63 6.77 24.99
C LYS A 265 10.09 5.36 24.65
N ALA A 266 11.38 5.17 24.44
CA ALA A 266 11.98 3.89 24.03
C ALA A 266 11.29 3.21 22.83
N GLY A 267 10.90 4.02 21.81
CA GLY A 267 10.25 3.51 20.58
C GLY A 267 8.73 3.34 20.67
N SER A 268 8.11 3.40 21.86
CA SER A 268 6.66 3.30 22.05
C SER A 268 6.01 4.67 22.15
N VAL A 269 4.82 4.82 21.54
CA VAL A 269 4.05 6.08 21.59
C VAL A 269 3.46 6.27 22.98
N LEU A 270 3.74 7.41 23.59
CA LEU A 270 3.13 7.83 24.85
C LEU A 270 1.66 8.21 24.63
N LYS A 271 0.74 7.56 25.31
CA LYS A 271 -0.70 7.81 25.21
C LYS A 271 -1.24 8.67 26.35
N SER A 272 -0.51 8.74 27.44
CA SER A 272 -0.86 9.52 28.63
C SER A 272 0.39 10.14 29.25
N SER A 273 0.21 11.25 29.95
CA SER A 273 1.28 11.86 30.77
C SER A 273 1.74 10.93 31.91
N ALA A 274 0.90 10.00 32.32
CA ALA A 274 1.25 8.98 33.32
C ALA A 274 2.27 7.94 32.84
N ASP A 275 2.49 7.84 31.52
CA ASP A 275 3.42 6.89 30.90
C ASP A 275 4.88 7.43 30.89
N ALA A 276 5.09 8.67 31.35
CA ALA A 276 6.40 9.33 31.46
C ALA A 276 6.65 9.80 32.89
N SER A 277 7.87 9.60 33.38
CA SER A 277 8.34 10.07 34.67
C SER A 277 9.37 11.18 34.48
N GLU A 278 9.55 11.99 35.53
CA GLU A 278 10.57 13.06 35.54
C GLU A 278 11.98 12.46 35.35
N GLY A 279 12.72 12.95 34.34
CA GLY A 279 14.02 12.40 33.92
C GLY A 279 13.99 11.41 32.74
N ASP A 280 12.81 11.07 32.22
CA ASP A 280 12.69 10.20 31.03
C ASP A 280 13.06 10.94 29.74
N ARG A 281 13.78 10.24 28.89
CA ARG A 281 14.11 10.76 27.55
C ARG A 281 12.94 10.52 26.59
N VAL A 282 12.30 11.58 26.18
CA VAL A 282 11.16 11.55 25.26
C VAL A 282 11.58 12.10 23.91
N GLU A 283 11.32 11.35 22.86
CA GLU A 283 11.51 11.77 21.48
C GLU A 283 10.19 12.34 20.96
N VAL A 284 10.21 13.61 20.53
CA VAL A 284 9.05 14.32 20.00
C VAL A 284 9.21 14.48 18.50
N GLN A 285 8.25 13.97 17.74
CA GLN A 285 8.22 14.04 16.28
C GLN A 285 7.12 15.05 15.85
N PRO A 286 7.49 16.31 15.49
CA PRO A 286 6.59 17.29 14.89
C PRO A 286 6.40 17.05 13.39
N VAL A 287 5.56 17.88 12.75
CA VAL A 287 5.28 17.80 11.29
C VAL A 287 6.52 17.98 10.42
N SER A 288 7.43 18.87 10.84
CA SER A 288 8.71 19.07 10.16
C SER A 288 9.77 18.19 10.82
N TYR A 289 10.52 17.44 10.00
CA TYR A 289 11.64 16.57 10.41
C TYR A 289 12.82 17.41 10.97
N THR A 290 12.61 18.07 12.08
CA THR A 290 13.69 18.63 12.89
C THR A 290 13.67 17.91 14.22
N HIS A 291 14.68 17.07 14.47
CA HIS A 291 14.91 16.48 15.77
C HIS A 291 15.17 17.59 16.80
N LEU A 292 14.15 17.96 17.54
CA LEU A 292 14.33 18.74 18.76
C LEU A 292 14.66 17.74 19.89
N ARG A 293 15.93 17.68 20.26
CA ARG A 293 16.33 17.13 21.55
C ARG A 293 15.97 18.18 22.60
N ALA A 294 14.99 17.91 23.43
CA ALA A 294 14.76 18.70 24.62
C ALA A 294 15.94 18.50 25.56
N HIS A 295 16.77 19.53 25.74
CA HIS A 295 17.69 19.64 26.86
C HIS A 295 16.90 20.15 28.05
N GLU A 296 17.22 19.54 29.21
CA GLU A 296 16.72 19.84 30.54
C GLU A 296 16.75 21.32 30.87
N THR A 297 15.67 21.83 31.44
CA THR A 297 15.70 22.79 32.53
C THR A 297 14.83 22.28 33.65
#